data_48b7aa35b7c81dd6c6cf6f5b36b4c317
#
_entry.id   48b7aa35b7c81dd6c6cf6f5b36b4c317
#
_cell.length_a   1.000
_cell.length_b   1.000
_cell.length_c   1.000
_cell.angle_alpha   90.00
_cell.angle_beta   90.00
_cell.angle_gamma   90.00
#
_symmetry.space_group_name_H-M   'P 1'
#
loop_
_entity.id
_entity.type
_entity.pdbx_description
1 polymer ?
#
loop_
_entity_poly.entity_id
_entity_poly.type
_entity_poly.pdbx_seq_one_letter_code
_entity_poly.pdbx_strand_id
1 'polypeptide(L)'
;MPVVFGLPGVHNLAAWKALAGSGIRLVGVRHEQTAVYAADGYARATGSPGVAITTTGPGAANTLGACGEAWASGSPVVVIATDIPTTIRRPGVYRGSLHEATDQLAMFLPVTKDALRVGDASALGDAVRWALDTALAPPSRPVYLEIPTDLLSAAAEGPAAAPEPRPLPFPSDDELGRAASILSDASRPLIWAGGGALRSGAGDAVGALATRLAAPVITTHMARGLLGSGHPCAVGFPPHLPEVGALWDDADAVLAIGSDLDGMMTQNWSMPHPRHLVTVNVDPADAGKNYEPELMLTGDARAVVEGLTPLVPERGGVDELAQQLGSLRSVARAALAADEPAAIEFVDSFDAAVPGDAVVVADMCIPGYWLAALHPVSAPRRLAYPMGWGTLGYGFPLAIGSALAGRGPVVCVCGDGGFLYACGELATVAQERIPLTLVIVDDGGYGMLRFDQRHSGDPTFGVDLLTPDFAAMAASFGVKSDTVDGLGPVFSEALTRHVAIDAPTVLVARAALDPPPTTSPRWYRRRT
;
A
#
# COMPACT_ATOMS: atom_id res chain seq x y z
N MET A 1 3.01 11.74 -17.77
CA MET A 1 2.23 11.48 -16.57
C MET A 1 0.83 12.02 -16.75
N PRO A 2 -0.22 11.23 -16.59
CA PRO A 2 -1.57 11.66 -16.96
C PRO A 2 -2.29 12.47 -15.87
N VAL A 3 -1.87 12.40 -14.60
CA VAL A 3 -2.56 13.06 -13.48
C VAL A 3 -1.59 13.58 -12.40
N VAL A 4 -1.93 14.73 -11.82
CA VAL A 4 -1.30 15.35 -10.66
C VAL A 4 -2.40 15.71 -9.67
N PHE A 5 -2.17 15.43 -8.38
CA PHE A 5 -3.07 15.77 -7.29
C PHE A 5 -2.55 16.98 -6.53
N GLY A 6 -3.42 17.83 -6.02
CA GLY A 6 -2.93 18.95 -5.24
C GLY A 6 -3.99 19.90 -4.72
N LEU A 7 -3.53 20.95 -4.03
CA LEU A 7 -4.36 22.02 -3.56
C LEU A 7 -3.73 23.37 -3.97
N PRO A 8 -4.50 24.28 -4.62
CA PRO A 8 -3.98 25.59 -4.95
C PRO A 8 -3.80 26.45 -3.70
N GLY A 9 -2.72 27.21 -3.68
CA GLY A 9 -2.42 28.22 -2.69
C GLY A 9 -1.68 29.40 -3.33
N VAL A 10 -1.57 30.50 -2.63
CA VAL A 10 -0.96 31.74 -3.16
C VAL A 10 0.41 31.48 -3.77
N HIS A 11 1.22 30.61 -3.17
CA HIS A 11 2.59 30.38 -3.58
C HIS A 11 2.77 29.42 -4.75
N ASN A 12 1.80 28.55 -5.05
CA ASN A 12 1.90 27.57 -6.15
C ASN A 12 1.02 27.88 -7.37
N LEU A 13 0.34 29.03 -7.43
CA LEU A 13 -0.57 29.39 -8.51
C LEU A 13 0.11 29.40 -9.90
N ALA A 14 1.38 29.77 -9.98
CA ALA A 14 2.12 29.75 -11.25
C ALA A 14 2.27 28.32 -11.80
N ALA A 15 2.56 27.35 -10.92
CA ALA A 15 2.62 25.93 -11.29
C ALA A 15 1.23 25.39 -11.69
N TRP A 16 0.17 25.76 -10.99
CA TRP A 16 -1.21 25.42 -11.35
C TRP A 16 -1.59 25.93 -12.74
N LYS A 17 -1.25 27.18 -13.04
CA LYS A 17 -1.47 27.78 -14.37
C LYS A 17 -0.73 27.02 -15.48
N ALA A 18 0.52 26.63 -15.23
CA ALA A 18 1.31 25.88 -16.20
C ALA A 18 0.74 24.46 -16.42
N LEU A 19 0.34 23.77 -15.34
CA LEU A 19 -0.27 22.44 -15.43
C LEU A 19 -1.61 22.46 -16.16
N ALA A 20 -2.46 23.46 -15.94
CA ALA A 20 -3.75 23.60 -16.63
C ALA A 20 -3.61 23.67 -18.16
N GLY A 21 -2.48 24.16 -18.69
CA GLY A 21 -2.19 24.24 -20.13
C GLY A 21 -1.41 23.06 -20.70
N SER A 22 -1.00 22.09 -19.87
CA SER A 22 -0.02 21.06 -20.24
C SER A 22 -0.62 19.75 -20.80
N GLY A 23 -1.94 19.56 -20.71
CA GLY A 23 -2.61 18.28 -21.01
C GLY A 23 -2.51 17.25 -19.87
N ILE A 24 -1.85 17.57 -18.77
CA ILE A 24 -1.85 16.76 -17.54
C ILE A 24 -3.16 17.04 -16.78
N ARG A 25 -3.88 15.97 -16.40
CA ARG A 25 -5.08 16.14 -15.57
C ARG A 25 -4.66 16.62 -14.18
N LEU A 26 -5.20 17.75 -13.76
CA LEU A 26 -4.97 18.32 -12.44
C LEU A 26 -6.21 18.10 -11.58
N VAL A 27 -6.06 17.37 -10.47
CA VAL A 27 -7.15 17.04 -9.55
C VAL A 27 -6.99 17.83 -8.26
N GLY A 28 -7.94 18.76 -8.04
CA GLY A 28 -7.97 19.60 -6.84
C GLY A 28 -8.65 18.88 -5.68
N VAL A 29 -7.89 18.55 -4.63
CA VAL A 29 -8.38 17.93 -3.40
C VAL A 29 -8.87 18.98 -2.38
N ARG A 30 -9.38 18.56 -1.24
CA ARG A 30 -9.85 19.44 -0.17
C ARG A 30 -8.90 19.52 1.01
N HIS A 31 -7.93 18.60 1.09
CA HIS A 31 -6.85 18.60 2.07
C HIS A 31 -5.57 18.07 1.43
N GLU A 32 -4.40 18.64 1.73
CA GLU A 32 -3.13 18.27 1.10
C GLU A 32 -2.69 16.83 1.39
N GLN A 33 -3.06 16.29 2.54
CA GLN A 33 -2.85 14.87 2.87
C GLN A 33 -3.49 13.96 1.80
N THR A 34 -4.69 14.30 1.35
CA THR A 34 -5.37 13.58 0.26
C THR A 34 -4.59 13.61 -1.04
N ALA A 35 -3.92 14.72 -1.37
CA ALA A 35 -3.11 14.78 -2.59
C ALA A 35 -2.02 13.70 -2.60
N VAL A 36 -1.37 13.47 -1.45
CA VAL A 36 -0.31 12.48 -1.33
C VAL A 36 -0.88 11.05 -1.27
N TYR A 37 -1.97 10.80 -0.55
CA TYR A 37 -2.63 9.49 -0.58
C TYR A 37 -3.19 9.13 -1.97
N ALA A 38 -3.75 10.09 -2.70
CA ALA A 38 -4.19 9.86 -4.07
C ALA A 38 -3.01 9.59 -5.01
N ALA A 39 -1.89 10.30 -4.84
CA ALA A 39 -0.65 10.02 -5.56
C ALA A 39 -0.14 8.61 -5.24
N ASP A 40 -0.19 8.18 -3.97
CA ASP A 40 0.17 6.83 -3.54
C ASP A 40 -0.77 5.78 -4.19
N GLY A 41 -2.08 6.00 -4.19
CA GLY A 41 -3.06 5.11 -4.81
C GLY A 41 -2.82 4.94 -6.32
N TYR A 42 -2.51 6.04 -7.00
CA TYR A 42 -2.11 5.99 -8.41
C TYR A 42 -0.82 5.19 -8.61
N ALA A 43 0.19 5.42 -7.76
CA ALA A 43 1.47 4.72 -7.84
C ALA A 43 1.33 3.21 -7.56
N ARG A 44 0.55 2.82 -6.57
CA ARG A 44 0.29 1.41 -6.25
C ARG A 44 -0.45 0.69 -7.38
N ALA A 45 -1.46 1.33 -7.97
CA ALA A 45 -2.24 0.74 -9.06
C ALA A 45 -1.47 0.64 -10.37
N THR A 46 -0.57 1.60 -10.68
CA THR A 46 0.13 1.67 -11.97
C THR A 46 1.57 1.16 -11.94
N GLY A 47 2.26 1.27 -10.80
CA GLY A 47 3.72 1.11 -10.70
C GLY A 47 4.52 2.31 -11.20
N SER A 48 3.85 3.38 -11.62
CA SER A 48 4.46 4.66 -12.04
C SER A 48 4.49 5.66 -10.88
N PRO A 49 5.30 6.72 -10.92
CA PRO A 49 5.30 7.71 -9.85
C PRO A 49 3.94 8.40 -9.72
N GLY A 50 3.46 8.53 -8.48
CA GLY A 50 2.37 9.44 -8.14
C GLY A 50 2.92 10.82 -7.80
N VAL A 51 2.26 11.89 -8.22
CA VAL A 51 2.73 13.26 -7.94
C VAL A 51 1.67 14.08 -7.24
N ALA A 52 2.07 14.67 -6.11
CA ALA A 52 1.30 15.66 -5.38
C ALA A 52 1.97 17.02 -5.45
N ILE A 53 1.17 18.09 -5.58
CA ILE A 53 1.67 19.47 -5.57
C ILE A 53 0.92 20.29 -4.51
N THR A 54 1.68 20.94 -3.61
CA THR A 54 1.12 21.70 -2.49
C THR A 54 1.76 23.09 -2.36
N THR A 55 1.15 23.93 -1.54
CA THR A 55 1.71 25.25 -1.24
C THR A 55 2.72 25.19 -0.08
N THR A 56 3.36 26.31 0.19
CA THR A 56 4.37 26.53 1.23
C THR A 56 3.81 26.34 2.65
N GLY A 57 4.65 25.96 3.58
CA GLY A 57 4.37 25.95 5.02
C GLY A 57 3.29 24.96 5.40
N PRO A 58 2.08 25.41 5.80
CA PRO A 58 1.01 24.50 6.22
C PRO A 58 0.60 23.50 5.13
N GLY A 59 0.61 23.91 3.84
CA GLY A 59 0.30 23.02 2.75
C GLY A 59 1.31 21.88 2.57
N ALA A 60 2.59 22.16 2.76
CA ALA A 60 3.63 21.14 2.80
C ALA A 60 3.51 20.27 4.06
N ALA A 61 3.40 20.89 5.25
CA ALA A 61 3.34 20.18 6.53
C ALA A 61 2.17 19.18 6.62
N ASN A 62 1.01 19.51 6.04
CA ASN A 62 -0.16 18.64 6.01
C ASN A 62 0.06 17.33 5.24
N THR A 63 1.14 17.19 4.46
CA THR A 63 1.45 15.98 3.69
C THR A 63 2.31 14.97 4.43
N LEU A 64 2.92 15.33 5.57
CA LEU A 64 3.93 14.51 6.26
C LEU A 64 3.42 13.11 6.64
N GLY A 65 2.22 13.00 7.19
CA GLY A 65 1.65 11.71 7.57
C GLY A 65 1.48 10.77 6.37
N ALA A 66 1.02 11.31 5.23
CA ALA A 66 0.88 10.53 4.01
C ALA A 66 2.23 10.17 3.37
N CYS A 67 3.24 11.04 3.49
CA CYS A 67 4.61 10.70 3.09
C CYS A 67 5.15 9.53 3.91
N GLY A 68 4.91 9.52 5.23
CA GLY A 68 5.34 8.43 6.11
C GLY A 68 4.71 7.09 5.74
N GLU A 69 3.41 7.05 5.42
CA GLU A 69 2.75 5.83 4.93
C GLU A 69 3.36 5.38 3.59
N ALA A 70 3.53 6.29 2.63
CA ALA A 70 4.14 5.98 1.34
C ALA A 70 5.60 5.49 1.48
N TRP A 71 6.35 6.07 2.43
CA TRP A 71 7.73 5.66 2.72
C TRP A 71 7.80 4.23 3.25
N ALA A 72 7.00 3.93 4.27
CA ALA A 72 6.99 2.60 4.89
C ALA A 72 6.45 1.51 3.94
N SER A 73 5.53 1.88 3.04
CA SER A 73 4.98 0.99 2.01
C SER A 73 5.87 0.88 0.76
N GLY A 74 6.97 1.63 0.68
CA GLY A 74 7.86 1.61 -0.49
C GLY A 74 7.19 2.11 -1.76
N SER A 75 6.39 3.17 -1.68
CA SER A 75 5.61 3.71 -2.80
C SER A 75 6.34 4.87 -3.48
N PRO A 76 6.45 4.90 -4.82
CA PRO A 76 7.13 5.97 -5.54
C PRO A 76 6.23 7.20 -5.66
N VAL A 77 6.27 8.07 -4.66
CA VAL A 77 5.51 9.32 -4.62
C VAL A 77 6.46 10.51 -4.70
N VAL A 78 6.13 11.50 -5.51
CA VAL A 78 6.84 12.78 -5.54
C VAL A 78 5.95 13.86 -4.97
N VAL A 79 6.39 14.49 -3.89
CA VAL A 79 5.73 15.64 -3.29
C VAL A 79 6.47 16.90 -3.70
N ILE A 80 5.83 17.74 -4.50
CA ILE A 80 6.34 19.04 -4.91
C ILE A 80 5.67 20.11 -4.06
N ALA A 81 6.43 20.81 -3.24
CA ALA A 81 5.92 21.94 -2.48
C ALA A 81 6.67 23.23 -2.83
N THR A 82 5.99 24.36 -2.67
CA THR A 82 6.66 25.66 -2.79
C THR A 82 7.33 26.04 -1.46
N ASP A 83 8.30 26.93 -1.54
CA ASP A 83 8.91 27.60 -0.40
C ASP A 83 8.86 29.12 -0.60
N ILE A 84 9.16 29.89 0.46
CA ILE A 84 9.28 31.34 0.37
C ILE A 84 10.32 31.73 -0.69
N PRO A 85 10.21 32.94 -1.29
CA PRO A 85 11.16 33.40 -2.30
C PRO A 85 12.61 33.36 -1.85
N THR A 86 13.53 33.00 -2.76
CA THR A 86 14.98 32.98 -2.48
C THR A 86 15.48 34.35 -2.00
N THR A 87 14.88 35.43 -2.50
CA THR A 87 15.25 36.82 -2.19
C THR A 87 15.01 37.22 -0.75
N ILE A 88 14.07 36.57 -0.06
CA ILE A 88 13.76 36.89 1.37
C ILE A 88 14.21 35.80 2.34
N ARG A 89 14.59 34.65 1.85
CA ARG A 89 15.04 33.53 2.68
C ARG A 89 16.37 33.82 3.32
N ARG A 90 16.47 33.51 4.62
CA ARG A 90 17.74 33.53 5.37
C ARG A 90 17.87 32.18 6.11
N PRO A 91 18.83 31.32 5.72
CA PRO A 91 19.00 30.04 6.38
C PRO A 91 19.14 30.15 7.89
N GLY A 92 18.36 29.37 8.65
CA GLY A 92 18.36 29.34 10.10
C GLY A 92 17.73 30.57 10.80
N VAL A 93 17.11 31.49 10.04
CA VAL A 93 16.48 32.69 10.61
C VAL A 93 15.03 32.79 10.20
N TYR A 94 14.11 32.61 11.14
CA TYR A 94 12.68 32.87 10.93
C TYR A 94 12.40 34.37 10.93
N ARG A 95 11.79 34.89 9.89
CA ARG A 95 11.52 36.32 9.70
C ARG A 95 10.05 36.70 9.76
N GLY A 96 9.16 35.72 9.85
CA GLY A 96 7.72 35.93 9.89
C GLY A 96 7.09 36.26 8.54
N SER A 97 7.67 35.78 7.43
CA SER A 97 7.04 35.84 6.13
C SER A 97 5.84 34.90 6.06
N LEU A 98 4.86 35.19 5.21
CA LEU A 98 3.69 34.34 5.05
C LEU A 98 4.11 32.90 4.68
N HIS A 99 3.64 31.93 5.45
CA HIS A 99 3.90 30.49 5.29
C HIS A 99 5.37 30.07 5.51
N GLU A 100 6.22 30.96 6.00
CA GLU A 100 7.60 30.63 6.30
C GLU A 100 7.68 29.55 7.39
N ALA A 101 8.54 28.56 7.19
CA ALA A 101 9.04 27.66 8.23
C ALA A 101 10.54 27.85 8.40
N THR A 102 11.08 27.58 9.59
CA THR A 102 12.51 27.72 9.85
C THR A 102 13.34 26.86 8.89
N ASP A 103 12.92 25.62 8.68
CA ASP A 103 13.46 24.72 7.66
C ASP A 103 12.38 23.73 7.23
N GLN A 104 11.65 24.05 6.17
CA GLN A 104 10.57 23.20 5.64
C GLN A 104 11.11 21.89 5.09
N LEU A 105 12.26 21.91 4.40
CA LEU A 105 12.87 20.72 3.82
C LEU A 105 13.23 19.70 4.91
N ALA A 106 13.77 20.16 6.03
CA ALA A 106 14.17 19.29 7.13
C ALA A 106 13.00 18.48 7.73
N MET A 107 11.75 18.96 7.63
CA MET A 107 10.57 18.21 8.07
C MET A 107 10.35 16.92 7.28
N PHE A 108 10.82 16.86 6.04
CA PHE A 108 10.59 15.73 5.14
C PHE A 108 11.70 14.67 5.17
N LEU A 109 12.90 15.00 5.64
CA LEU A 109 14.03 14.07 5.67
C LEU A 109 13.72 12.71 6.32
N PRO A 110 13.00 12.61 7.45
CA PRO A 110 12.72 11.33 8.09
C PRO A 110 11.60 10.50 7.41
N VAL A 111 10.84 11.09 6.50
CA VAL A 111 9.67 10.45 5.86
C VAL A 111 9.78 10.36 4.34
N THR A 112 10.95 10.68 3.78
CA THR A 112 11.23 10.58 2.35
C THR A 112 12.58 9.89 2.12
N LYS A 113 12.75 9.33 0.93
CA LYS A 113 14.03 8.74 0.51
C LYS A 113 15.10 9.79 0.33
N ASP A 114 14.69 10.92 -0.21
CA ASP A 114 15.55 12.06 -0.45
C ASP A 114 14.72 13.34 -0.55
N ALA A 115 15.34 14.49 -0.32
CA ALA A 115 14.69 15.80 -0.35
C ALA A 115 15.62 16.85 -0.97
N LEU A 116 15.10 17.65 -1.89
CA LEU A 116 15.88 18.67 -2.59
C LEU A 116 15.14 20.02 -2.59
N ARG A 117 15.86 21.10 -2.30
CA ARG A 117 15.42 22.47 -2.59
C ARG A 117 16.09 22.98 -3.86
N VAL A 118 15.31 23.45 -4.82
CA VAL A 118 15.82 24.05 -6.06
C VAL A 118 16.45 25.40 -5.73
N GLY A 119 17.70 25.58 -6.12
CA GLY A 119 18.44 26.81 -5.87
C GLY A 119 18.37 27.83 -7.01
N ASP A 120 18.12 27.39 -8.24
CA ASP A 120 18.11 28.22 -9.43
C ASP A 120 17.10 27.69 -10.46
N ALA A 121 16.49 28.60 -11.24
CA ALA A 121 15.48 28.22 -12.24
C ALA A 121 16.04 27.34 -13.36
N SER A 122 17.30 27.46 -13.72
CA SER A 122 17.95 26.62 -14.73
C SER A 122 18.00 25.14 -14.32
N ALA A 123 18.01 24.83 -13.03
CA ALA A 123 18.04 23.49 -12.49
C ALA A 123 16.64 22.84 -12.35
N LEU A 124 15.54 23.59 -12.59
CA LEU A 124 14.18 23.14 -12.27
C LEU A 124 13.79 21.87 -13.04
N GLY A 125 14.08 21.82 -14.33
CA GLY A 125 13.74 20.65 -15.16
C GLY A 125 14.48 19.38 -14.72
N ASP A 126 15.77 19.52 -14.40
CA ASP A 126 16.58 18.41 -13.92
C ASP A 126 16.18 17.97 -12.50
N ALA A 127 15.79 18.91 -11.63
CA ALA A 127 15.30 18.60 -10.30
C ALA A 127 13.99 17.81 -10.32
N VAL A 128 13.05 18.15 -11.20
CA VAL A 128 11.79 17.39 -11.37
C VAL A 128 12.07 15.98 -11.90
N ARG A 129 12.95 15.83 -12.87
CA ARG A 129 13.38 14.53 -13.37
C ARG A 129 14.06 13.72 -12.29
N TRP A 130 15.03 14.31 -11.59
CA TRP A 130 15.71 13.68 -10.47
C TRP A 130 14.72 13.14 -9.42
N ALA A 131 13.69 13.93 -9.07
CA ALA A 131 12.69 13.51 -8.10
C ALA A 131 11.89 12.29 -8.58
N LEU A 132 11.48 12.27 -9.85
CA LEU A 132 10.75 11.13 -10.44
C LEU A 132 11.62 9.87 -10.51
N ASP A 133 12.85 10.00 -11.00
CA ASP A 133 13.79 8.89 -11.16
C ASP A 133 14.20 8.32 -9.78
N THR A 134 14.45 9.21 -8.80
CA THR A 134 14.83 8.82 -7.45
C THR A 134 13.69 8.11 -6.72
N ALA A 135 12.45 8.58 -6.88
CA ALA A 135 11.29 7.92 -6.27
C ALA A 135 11.08 6.50 -6.83
N LEU A 136 11.29 6.31 -8.13
CA LEU A 136 11.16 5.02 -8.81
C LEU A 136 12.32 4.08 -8.55
N ALA A 137 13.53 4.60 -8.43
CA ALA A 137 14.72 3.78 -8.24
C ALA A 137 14.56 2.86 -7.02
N PRO A 138 14.91 1.57 -7.10
CA PRO A 138 14.84 0.66 -5.97
C PRO A 138 15.81 1.04 -4.83
N PRO A 139 15.41 0.87 -3.56
CA PRO A 139 14.04 0.67 -3.08
C PRO A 139 13.18 1.91 -3.35
N SER A 140 12.02 1.72 -4.00
CA SER A 140 11.10 2.84 -4.29
C SER A 140 10.56 3.43 -3.00
N ARG A 141 10.57 4.77 -2.90
CA ARG A 141 10.05 5.52 -1.73
C ARG A 141 9.71 6.95 -2.16
N PRO A 142 8.95 7.71 -1.34
CA PRO A 142 8.64 9.09 -1.66
C PRO A 142 9.88 9.98 -1.70
N VAL A 143 9.80 11.02 -2.54
CA VAL A 143 10.82 12.08 -2.65
C VAL A 143 10.13 13.43 -2.50
N TYR A 144 10.78 14.34 -1.81
CA TYR A 144 10.31 15.71 -1.61
C TYR A 144 11.12 16.69 -2.46
N LEU A 145 10.40 17.52 -3.23
CA LEU A 145 11.00 18.58 -4.04
C LEU A 145 10.44 19.94 -3.62
N GLU A 146 11.30 20.83 -3.17
CA GLU A 146 10.94 22.17 -2.72
C GLU A 146 11.36 23.23 -3.72
N ILE A 147 10.41 24.06 -4.17
CA ILE A 147 10.64 25.07 -5.19
C ILE A 147 10.30 26.44 -4.64
N PRO A 148 11.29 27.34 -4.44
CA PRO A 148 11.03 28.74 -4.09
C PRO A 148 10.09 29.42 -5.11
N THR A 149 9.12 30.20 -4.62
CA THR A 149 8.05 30.78 -5.44
C THR A 149 8.52 31.68 -6.56
N ASP A 150 9.59 32.43 -6.36
CA ASP A 150 10.19 33.32 -7.36
C ASP A 150 10.75 32.55 -8.57
N LEU A 151 11.19 31.29 -8.37
CA LEU A 151 11.70 30.44 -9.45
C LEU A 151 10.59 29.92 -10.38
N LEU A 152 9.35 29.81 -9.91
CA LEU A 152 8.22 29.32 -10.70
C LEU A 152 7.84 30.24 -11.88
N SER A 153 8.23 31.51 -11.83
CA SER A 153 7.98 32.50 -12.90
C SER A 153 9.25 32.95 -13.62
N ALA A 154 10.39 32.41 -13.24
CA ALA A 154 11.66 32.69 -13.89
C ALA A 154 11.77 31.95 -15.24
N ALA A 155 12.57 32.50 -16.15
CA ALA A 155 12.90 31.77 -17.37
C ALA A 155 13.76 30.55 -17.03
N ALA A 156 13.36 29.39 -17.55
CA ALA A 156 14.09 28.14 -17.35
C ALA A 156 14.35 27.47 -18.70
N GLU A 157 15.48 26.79 -18.81
CA GLU A 157 15.76 25.91 -19.93
C GLU A 157 15.03 24.56 -19.72
N GLY A 158 14.80 23.84 -20.82
CA GLY A 158 14.26 22.48 -20.72
C GLY A 158 15.24 21.55 -20.00
N PRO A 159 14.76 20.40 -19.50
CA PRO A 159 15.63 19.44 -18.81
C PRO A 159 16.74 18.93 -19.75
N ALA A 160 17.92 18.70 -19.20
CA ALA A 160 19.00 18.02 -19.92
C ALA A 160 18.57 16.61 -20.36
N ALA A 161 19.35 15.96 -21.22
CA ALA A 161 19.11 14.57 -21.60
C ALA A 161 19.07 13.66 -20.33
N ALA A 162 18.15 12.69 -20.33
CA ALA A 162 18.09 11.75 -19.20
C ALA A 162 19.42 11.00 -19.07
N PRO A 163 19.97 10.87 -17.86
CA PRO A 163 21.15 10.03 -17.65
C PRO A 163 20.81 8.58 -17.98
N GLU A 164 21.83 7.83 -18.43
CA GLU A 164 21.68 6.39 -18.61
C GLU A 164 21.29 5.73 -17.27
N PRO A 165 20.31 4.80 -17.27
CA PRO A 165 19.94 4.05 -16.08
C PRO A 165 21.17 3.30 -15.54
N ARG A 166 21.44 3.42 -14.24
CA ARG A 166 22.48 2.62 -13.60
C ARG A 166 22.01 1.17 -13.52
N PRO A 167 22.81 0.20 -13.99
CA PRO A 167 22.45 -1.20 -13.82
C PRO A 167 22.37 -1.53 -12.33
N LEU A 168 21.35 -2.30 -11.95
CA LEU A 168 21.21 -2.83 -10.61
C LEU A 168 22.28 -3.93 -10.39
N PRO A 169 22.72 -4.16 -9.16
CA PRO A 169 23.59 -5.30 -8.85
C PRO A 169 22.91 -6.60 -9.23
N PHE A 170 23.71 -7.60 -9.56
CA PHE A 170 23.26 -8.95 -9.85
C PHE A 170 24.23 -9.95 -9.21
N PRO A 171 23.71 -11.02 -8.55
CA PRO A 171 24.55 -12.01 -7.89
C PRO A 171 25.50 -12.72 -8.86
N SER A 172 26.64 -13.13 -8.36
CA SER A 172 27.56 -13.98 -9.10
C SER A 172 27.01 -15.40 -9.33
N ASP A 173 27.55 -16.13 -10.32
CA ASP A 173 27.16 -17.51 -10.59
C ASP A 173 27.41 -18.43 -9.38
N ASP A 174 28.43 -18.16 -8.56
CA ASP A 174 28.72 -18.89 -7.32
C ASP A 174 27.62 -18.65 -6.25
N GLU A 175 27.20 -17.40 -6.06
CA GLU A 175 26.11 -17.07 -5.13
C GLU A 175 24.79 -17.70 -5.58
N LEU A 176 24.45 -17.64 -6.86
CA LEU A 176 23.27 -18.30 -7.41
C LEU A 176 23.36 -19.83 -7.26
N GLY A 177 24.52 -20.42 -7.53
CA GLY A 177 24.76 -21.86 -7.36
C GLY A 177 24.61 -22.32 -5.90
N ARG A 178 25.12 -21.53 -4.94
CA ARG A 178 24.92 -21.79 -3.50
C ARG A 178 23.46 -21.71 -3.09
N ALA A 179 22.74 -20.69 -3.53
CA ALA A 179 21.29 -20.57 -3.28
C ALA A 179 20.51 -21.77 -3.86
N ALA A 180 20.84 -22.15 -5.10
CA ALA A 180 20.24 -23.31 -5.75
C ALA A 180 20.51 -24.61 -4.96
N SER A 181 21.72 -24.81 -4.43
CA SER A 181 22.04 -25.98 -3.59
C SER A 181 21.21 -26.00 -2.32
N ILE A 182 21.15 -24.88 -1.56
CA ILE A 182 20.35 -24.78 -0.34
C ILE A 182 18.88 -25.15 -0.60
N LEU A 183 18.30 -24.60 -1.67
CA LEU A 183 16.89 -24.86 -2.02
C LEU A 183 16.67 -26.28 -2.55
N SER A 184 17.66 -26.85 -3.24
CA SER A 184 17.59 -28.21 -3.78
C SER A 184 17.70 -29.29 -2.68
N ASP A 185 18.49 -29.03 -1.65
CA ASP A 185 18.68 -29.94 -0.52
C ASP A 185 17.54 -29.86 0.51
N ALA A 186 16.76 -28.78 0.49
CA ALA A 186 15.63 -28.62 1.40
C ALA A 186 14.51 -29.64 1.12
N SER A 187 13.98 -30.27 2.15
CA SER A 187 12.83 -31.17 2.06
C SER A 187 11.51 -30.42 2.06
N ARG A 188 11.45 -29.27 2.72
CA ARG A 188 10.28 -28.39 2.85
C ARG A 188 10.68 -26.94 2.58
N PRO A 189 10.96 -26.59 1.31
CA PRO A 189 11.27 -25.22 0.96
C PRO A 189 10.00 -24.35 1.07
N LEU A 190 10.18 -23.10 1.51
CA LEU A 190 9.13 -22.08 1.59
C LEU A 190 9.60 -20.82 0.86
N ILE A 191 8.73 -20.22 0.06
CA ILE A 191 8.97 -18.90 -0.52
C ILE A 191 8.15 -17.86 0.24
N TRP A 192 8.83 -16.80 0.69
CA TRP A 192 8.23 -15.63 1.31
C TRP A 192 8.40 -14.44 0.38
N ALA A 193 7.29 -13.92 -0.17
CA ALA A 193 7.34 -12.83 -1.15
C ALA A 193 6.80 -11.52 -0.55
N GLY A 194 7.63 -10.49 -0.59
CA GLY A 194 7.29 -9.15 -0.10
C GLY A 194 6.99 -8.14 -1.20
N GLY A 195 6.72 -6.90 -0.80
CA GLY A 195 6.37 -5.78 -1.69
C GLY A 195 7.42 -5.50 -2.77
N GLY A 196 8.71 -5.79 -2.52
CA GLY A 196 9.77 -5.68 -3.51
C GLY A 196 9.58 -6.61 -4.70
N ALA A 197 9.17 -7.86 -4.46
CA ALA A 197 8.85 -8.80 -5.52
C ALA A 197 7.67 -8.32 -6.39
N LEU A 198 6.64 -7.75 -5.78
CA LEU A 198 5.51 -7.17 -6.52
C LEU A 198 5.93 -5.95 -7.34
N ARG A 199 6.76 -5.07 -6.79
CA ARG A 199 7.24 -3.87 -7.49
C ARG A 199 8.13 -4.17 -8.68
N SER A 200 8.99 -5.19 -8.57
CA SER A 200 9.85 -5.64 -9.68
C SER A 200 9.09 -6.42 -10.76
N GLY A 201 7.79 -6.74 -10.54
CA GLY A 201 7.01 -7.56 -11.46
C GLY A 201 7.45 -9.01 -11.49
N ALA A 202 7.94 -9.55 -10.38
CA ALA A 202 8.50 -10.91 -10.29
C ALA A 202 7.44 -12.02 -10.23
N GLY A 203 6.15 -11.74 -10.38
CA GLY A 203 5.07 -12.72 -10.18
C GLY A 203 5.27 -14.02 -10.98
N ASP A 204 5.47 -13.91 -12.29
CA ASP A 204 5.65 -15.07 -13.15
C ASP A 204 6.93 -15.85 -12.82
N ALA A 205 8.04 -15.13 -12.52
CA ALA A 205 9.30 -15.75 -12.13
C ALA A 205 9.19 -16.49 -10.79
N VAL A 206 8.56 -15.88 -9.79
CA VAL A 206 8.29 -16.51 -8.48
C VAL A 206 7.37 -17.70 -8.64
N GLY A 207 6.32 -17.61 -9.46
CA GLY A 207 5.41 -18.71 -9.76
C GLY A 207 6.12 -19.90 -10.42
N ALA A 208 6.98 -19.61 -11.39
CA ALA A 208 7.79 -20.65 -12.06
C ALA A 208 8.74 -21.35 -11.10
N LEU A 209 9.47 -20.57 -10.25
CA LEU A 209 10.36 -21.14 -9.23
C LEU A 209 9.59 -21.97 -8.20
N ALA A 210 8.46 -21.46 -7.72
CA ALA A 210 7.60 -22.15 -6.76
C ALA A 210 7.08 -23.48 -7.30
N THR A 211 6.62 -23.49 -8.56
CA THR A 211 6.18 -24.70 -9.26
C THR A 211 7.33 -25.70 -9.38
N ARG A 212 8.52 -25.22 -9.79
CA ARG A 212 9.70 -26.09 -9.98
C ARG A 212 10.16 -26.73 -8.68
N LEU A 213 10.06 -26.01 -7.55
CA LEU A 213 10.42 -26.51 -6.22
C LEU A 213 9.28 -27.25 -5.52
N ALA A 214 8.04 -27.25 -6.04
CA ALA A 214 6.82 -27.61 -5.33
C ALA A 214 6.76 -26.93 -3.95
N ALA A 215 7.03 -25.62 -3.89
CA ALA A 215 7.15 -24.83 -2.66
C ALA A 215 5.92 -23.93 -2.47
N PRO A 216 5.32 -23.88 -1.25
CA PRO A 216 4.27 -22.91 -0.94
C PRO A 216 4.83 -21.48 -0.98
N VAL A 217 3.98 -20.52 -1.40
CA VAL A 217 4.33 -19.10 -1.42
C VAL A 217 3.44 -18.34 -0.47
N ILE A 218 4.02 -17.82 0.61
CA ILE A 218 3.41 -16.85 1.51
C ILE A 218 3.72 -15.44 0.98
N THR A 219 2.70 -14.62 0.82
CA THR A 219 2.87 -13.20 0.47
C THR A 219 2.64 -12.31 1.67
N THR A 220 3.43 -11.24 1.81
CA THR A 220 3.09 -10.16 2.74
C THR A 220 1.83 -9.43 2.25
N HIS A 221 1.19 -8.62 3.10
CA HIS A 221 0.05 -7.79 2.66
C HIS A 221 0.41 -6.90 1.46
N MET A 222 1.66 -6.41 1.40
CA MET A 222 2.16 -5.57 0.29
C MET A 222 2.43 -6.35 -1.00
N ALA A 223 2.44 -7.68 -0.95
CA ALA A 223 2.64 -8.55 -2.11
C ALA A 223 1.38 -9.36 -2.49
N ARG A 224 0.23 -9.08 -1.87
CA ARG A 224 -1.03 -9.76 -2.21
C ARG A 224 -1.33 -9.64 -3.69
N GLY A 225 -1.67 -10.77 -4.30
CA GLY A 225 -1.89 -10.87 -5.74
C GLY A 225 -0.63 -11.03 -6.59
N LEU A 226 0.57 -11.10 -6.00
CA LEU A 226 1.80 -11.40 -6.73
C LEU A 226 1.65 -12.71 -7.53
N LEU A 227 1.19 -13.77 -6.87
CA LEU A 227 0.58 -14.93 -7.50
C LEU A 227 -0.94 -14.76 -7.40
N GLY A 228 -1.63 -14.90 -8.51
CA GLY A 228 -3.10 -14.92 -8.51
C GLY A 228 -3.63 -16.02 -7.59
N SER A 229 -4.82 -15.81 -7.03
CA SER A 229 -5.45 -16.73 -6.06
C SER A 229 -5.66 -18.16 -6.58
N GLY A 230 -5.62 -18.37 -7.90
CA GLY A 230 -5.69 -19.69 -8.54
C GLY A 230 -4.37 -20.41 -8.73
N HIS A 231 -3.22 -19.81 -8.39
CA HIS A 231 -1.92 -20.45 -8.57
C HIS A 231 -1.74 -21.61 -7.58
N PRO A 232 -1.29 -22.82 -8.03
CA PRO A 232 -1.23 -24.04 -7.19
C PRO A 232 -0.36 -23.88 -5.94
N CYS A 233 0.67 -23.07 -5.99
CA CYS A 233 1.59 -22.82 -4.87
C CYS A 233 1.17 -21.62 -3.98
N ALA A 234 0.11 -20.88 -4.30
CA ALA A 234 -0.32 -19.72 -3.53
C ALA A 234 -0.97 -20.15 -2.20
N VAL A 235 -0.43 -19.71 -1.06
CA VAL A 235 -1.03 -19.95 0.25
C VAL A 235 -2.30 -19.12 0.42
N GLY A 236 -2.28 -17.86 0.03
CA GLY A 236 -3.46 -16.98 -0.02
C GLY A 236 -3.86 -16.33 1.31
N PHE A 237 -3.41 -16.86 2.44
CA PHE A 237 -3.70 -16.35 3.79
C PHE A 237 -2.43 -15.89 4.50
N PRO A 238 -2.52 -14.97 5.49
CA PRO A 238 -1.36 -14.47 6.20
C PRO A 238 -0.83 -15.47 7.25
N PRO A 239 0.47 -15.41 7.59
CA PRO A 239 1.13 -16.35 8.50
C PRO A 239 0.68 -16.20 9.97
N HIS A 240 -0.15 -15.21 10.28
CA HIS A 240 -0.76 -15.05 11.61
C HIS A 240 -1.78 -16.16 11.93
N LEU A 241 -2.33 -16.81 10.93
CA LEU A 241 -3.19 -17.98 11.13
C LEU A 241 -2.33 -19.18 11.48
N PRO A 242 -2.67 -19.96 12.53
CA PRO A 242 -1.85 -21.08 13.00
C PRO A 242 -1.51 -22.08 11.90
N GLU A 243 -2.46 -22.39 11.04
CA GLU A 243 -2.30 -23.33 9.93
C GLU A 243 -1.26 -22.83 8.90
N VAL A 244 -1.24 -21.52 8.67
CA VAL A 244 -0.27 -20.88 7.74
C VAL A 244 1.09 -20.70 8.43
N GLY A 245 1.10 -20.28 9.69
CA GLY A 245 2.32 -20.15 10.49
C GLY A 245 3.10 -21.47 10.59
N ALA A 246 2.41 -22.60 10.64
CA ALA A 246 3.02 -23.92 10.64
C ALA A 246 3.87 -24.19 9.39
N LEU A 247 3.55 -23.61 8.22
CA LEU A 247 4.39 -23.73 7.04
C LEU A 247 5.78 -23.09 7.22
N TRP A 248 5.83 -21.97 7.96
CA TRP A 248 7.10 -21.33 8.32
C TRP A 248 7.87 -22.13 9.38
N ASP A 249 7.17 -22.59 10.44
CA ASP A 249 7.79 -23.35 11.53
C ASP A 249 8.37 -24.68 11.05
N ASP A 250 7.74 -25.30 10.06
CA ASP A 250 8.15 -26.58 9.47
C ASP A 250 9.16 -26.45 8.34
N ALA A 251 9.37 -25.26 7.78
CA ALA A 251 10.28 -25.05 6.66
C ALA A 251 11.74 -25.30 7.08
N ASP A 252 12.46 -26.08 6.29
CA ASP A 252 13.90 -26.27 6.47
C ASP A 252 14.74 -25.27 5.65
N ALA A 253 14.17 -24.66 4.60
CA ALA A 253 14.76 -23.52 3.92
C ALA A 253 13.69 -22.50 3.55
N VAL A 254 13.96 -21.21 3.79
CA VAL A 254 13.12 -20.08 3.40
C VAL A 254 13.84 -19.20 2.39
N LEU A 255 13.20 -18.95 1.26
CA LEU A 255 13.63 -17.94 0.29
C LEU A 255 12.75 -16.69 0.44
N ALA A 256 13.30 -15.64 1.05
CA ALA A 256 12.62 -14.35 1.21
C ALA A 256 12.95 -13.43 0.03
N ILE A 257 11.93 -13.03 -0.75
CA ILE A 257 12.09 -12.27 -1.99
C ILE A 257 11.46 -10.88 -1.84
N GLY A 258 12.28 -9.83 -1.88
CA GLY A 258 11.80 -8.44 -1.84
C GLY A 258 11.03 -8.10 -0.56
N SER A 259 11.47 -8.64 0.57
CA SER A 259 10.93 -8.42 1.91
C SER A 259 12.07 -8.12 2.87
N ASP A 260 11.79 -7.31 3.87
CA ASP A 260 12.66 -7.05 5.01
C ASP A 260 12.26 -7.85 6.25
N LEU A 261 11.28 -8.77 6.11
CA LEU A 261 10.74 -9.58 7.19
C LEU A 261 10.32 -8.72 8.40
N ASP A 262 9.47 -7.73 8.12
CA ASP A 262 9.01 -6.73 9.08
C ASP A 262 8.29 -7.31 10.29
N GLY A 263 8.20 -6.52 11.36
CA GLY A 263 7.60 -6.97 12.62
C GLY A 263 6.11 -7.24 12.54
N MET A 264 5.37 -6.60 11.63
CA MET A 264 3.93 -6.85 11.49
C MET A 264 3.69 -8.25 10.95
N MET A 265 4.38 -8.61 9.86
CA MET A 265 4.22 -9.91 9.22
C MET A 265 4.87 -11.06 10.02
N THR A 266 5.94 -10.78 10.76
CA THR A 266 6.66 -11.78 11.57
C THR A 266 6.28 -11.74 13.05
N GLN A 267 5.20 -11.01 13.41
CA GLN A 267 4.64 -10.94 14.76
C GLN A 267 5.65 -10.40 15.77
N ASN A 268 6.22 -9.23 15.46
CA ASN A 268 7.34 -8.62 16.20
C ASN A 268 8.52 -9.59 16.36
N TRP A 269 8.88 -10.27 15.26
CA TRP A 269 10.00 -11.21 15.17
C TRP A 269 9.87 -12.37 16.15
N SER A 270 8.66 -12.72 16.57
CA SER A 270 8.40 -13.90 17.40
C SER A 270 8.33 -15.20 16.59
N MET A 271 8.27 -15.11 15.25
CA MET A 271 8.46 -16.28 14.39
C MET A 271 9.91 -16.78 14.51
N PRO A 272 10.14 -18.12 14.59
CA PRO A 272 11.48 -18.64 14.75
C PRO A 272 12.38 -18.33 13.56
N HIS A 273 13.68 -18.16 13.80
CA HIS A 273 14.64 -18.02 12.71
C HIS A 273 14.64 -19.30 11.85
N PRO A 274 14.50 -19.21 10.51
CA PRO A 274 14.56 -20.38 9.65
C PRO A 274 15.92 -21.08 9.75
N ARG A 275 15.93 -22.39 9.55
CA ARG A 275 17.18 -23.16 9.58
C ARG A 275 18.16 -22.69 8.49
N HIS A 276 17.65 -22.48 7.27
CA HIS A 276 18.35 -21.88 6.16
C HIS A 276 17.53 -20.71 5.63
N LEU A 277 18.07 -19.50 5.69
CA LEU A 277 17.44 -18.30 5.16
C LEU A 277 18.28 -17.75 4.01
N VAL A 278 17.67 -17.70 2.82
CA VAL A 278 18.21 -17.01 1.65
C VAL A 278 17.35 -15.79 1.39
N THR A 279 17.97 -14.61 1.21
CA THR A 279 17.25 -13.37 0.90
C THR A 279 17.60 -12.86 -0.49
N VAL A 280 16.60 -12.35 -1.21
CA VAL A 280 16.75 -11.61 -2.46
C VAL A 280 16.24 -10.20 -2.23
N ASN A 281 17.11 -9.21 -2.29
CA ASN A 281 16.74 -7.82 -2.08
C ASN A 281 17.65 -6.88 -2.88
N VAL A 282 17.13 -5.73 -3.29
CA VAL A 282 17.90 -4.66 -3.95
C VAL A 282 18.74 -3.87 -2.95
N ASP A 283 18.34 -3.88 -1.68
CA ASP A 283 19.02 -3.19 -0.57
C ASP A 283 19.53 -4.22 0.44
N PRO A 284 20.86 -4.43 0.51
CA PRO A 284 21.45 -5.36 1.47
C PRO A 284 21.19 -4.95 2.94
N ALA A 285 21.00 -3.65 3.23
CA ALA A 285 20.68 -3.20 4.57
C ALA A 285 19.26 -3.64 4.99
N ASP A 286 18.28 -3.63 4.07
CA ASP A 286 16.93 -4.15 4.33
C ASP A 286 16.90 -5.68 4.39
N ALA A 287 17.75 -6.36 3.62
CA ALA A 287 17.77 -7.82 3.50
C ALA A 287 18.09 -8.57 4.80
N GLY A 288 18.94 -8.00 5.65
CA GLY A 288 19.45 -8.65 6.87
C GLY A 288 19.12 -7.94 8.18
N LYS A 289 18.32 -6.86 8.15
CA LYS A 289 18.10 -6.04 9.37
C LYS A 289 17.28 -6.73 10.46
N ASN A 290 16.38 -7.65 10.12
CA ASN A 290 15.45 -8.28 11.06
C ASN A 290 15.78 -9.76 11.32
N TYR A 291 16.19 -10.50 10.30
CA TYR A 291 16.68 -11.88 10.38
C TYR A 291 17.97 -11.97 9.61
N GLU A 292 19.02 -12.53 10.22
CA GLU A 292 20.32 -12.68 9.57
C GLU A 292 20.26 -13.82 8.54
N PRO A 293 20.45 -13.56 7.22
CA PRO A 293 20.41 -14.60 6.21
C PRO A 293 21.73 -15.38 6.16
N GLU A 294 21.65 -16.67 5.86
CA GLU A 294 22.82 -17.49 5.53
C GLU A 294 23.45 -17.04 4.19
N LEU A 295 22.60 -16.59 3.26
CA LEU A 295 23.03 -16.10 1.96
C LEU A 295 22.13 -14.94 1.51
N MET A 296 22.76 -13.85 1.08
CA MET A 296 22.08 -12.68 0.54
C MET A 296 22.38 -12.56 -0.95
N LEU A 297 21.34 -12.53 -1.78
CA LEU A 297 21.40 -12.27 -3.21
C LEU A 297 20.97 -10.82 -3.46
N THR A 298 21.95 -9.94 -3.72
CA THR A 298 21.66 -8.52 -3.94
C THR A 298 21.32 -8.28 -5.39
N GLY A 299 20.08 -7.82 -5.67
CA GLY A 299 19.65 -7.54 -7.02
C GLY A 299 18.13 -7.33 -7.16
N ASP A 300 17.70 -7.06 -8.39
CA ASP A 300 16.28 -7.01 -8.73
C ASP A 300 15.62 -8.38 -8.54
N ALA A 301 14.49 -8.41 -7.84
CA ALA A 301 13.85 -9.67 -7.45
C ALA A 301 13.48 -10.53 -8.68
N ARG A 302 12.96 -9.92 -9.75
CA ARG A 302 12.62 -10.65 -10.97
C ARG A 302 13.86 -11.23 -11.64
N ALA A 303 14.85 -10.40 -11.87
CA ALA A 303 16.09 -10.84 -12.56
C ALA A 303 16.81 -11.96 -11.78
N VAL A 304 16.92 -11.81 -10.45
CA VAL A 304 17.58 -12.83 -9.60
C VAL A 304 16.80 -14.14 -9.61
N VAL A 305 15.47 -14.10 -9.48
CA VAL A 305 14.64 -15.32 -9.51
C VAL A 305 14.68 -15.99 -10.89
N GLU A 306 14.66 -15.22 -11.99
CA GLU A 306 14.83 -15.74 -13.35
C GLU A 306 16.19 -16.44 -13.52
N GLY A 307 17.28 -15.89 -12.96
CA GLY A 307 18.61 -16.50 -12.97
C GLY A 307 18.73 -17.74 -12.08
N LEU A 308 18.03 -17.77 -10.95
CA LEU A 308 18.06 -18.90 -10.00
C LEU A 308 17.25 -20.11 -10.49
N THR A 309 16.10 -19.87 -11.12
CA THR A 309 15.14 -20.91 -11.51
C THR A 309 15.76 -22.07 -12.32
N PRO A 310 16.60 -21.85 -13.36
CA PRO A 310 17.18 -22.96 -14.13
C PRO A 310 18.21 -23.80 -13.34
N LEU A 311 18.74 -23.26 -12.25
CA LEU A 311 19.77 -23.92 -11.44
C LEU A 311 19.18 -24.92 -10.41
N VAL A 312 17.90 -24.83 -10.09
CA VAL A 312 17.24 -25.78 -9.18
C VAL A 312 16.61 -26.93 -9.96
N PRO A 313 16.63 -28.18 -9.45
CA PRO A 313 15.97 -29.31 -10.10
C PRO A 313 14.46 -29.16 -10.09
N GLU A 314 13.80 -29.74 -11.06
CA GLU A 314 12.35 -29.86 -11.08
C GLU A 314 11.90 -30.96 -10.11
N ARG A 315 10.97 -30.63 -9.21
CA ARG A 315 10.36 -31.57 -8.28
C ARG A 315 8.92 -31.87 -8.70
N GLY A 316 8.51 -33.12 -8.58
CA GLY A 316 7.11 -33.47 -8.64
C GLY A 316 6.33 -33.00 -7.39
N GLY A 317 5.01 -33.18 -7.38
CA GLY A 317 4.18 -32.96 -6.17
C GLY A 317 3.47 -31.62 -6.13
N VAL A 318 3.40 -30.85 -7.23
CA VAL A 318 2.67 -29.58 -7.27
C VAL A 318 1.16 -29.76 -7.07
N ASP A 319 0.58 -30.82 -7.63
CA ASP A 319 -0.85 -31.11 -7.48
C ASP A 319 -1.18 -31.52 -6.04
N GLU A 320 -0.32 -32.30 -5.41
CA GLU A 320 -0.42 -32.67 -4.00
C GLU A 320 -0.29 -31.44 -3.09
N LEU A 321 0.66 -30.55 -3.39
CA LEU A 321 0.79 -29.28 -2.70
C LEU A 321 -0.46 -28.43 -2.83
N ALA A 322 -1.03 -28.31 -4.04
CA ALA A 322 -2.25 -27.56 -4.27
C ALA A 322 -3.43 -28.09 -3.45
N GLN A 323 -3.56 -29.42 -3.34
CA GLN A 323 -4.56 -30.08 -2.49
C GLN A 323 -4.33 -29.80 -1.01
N GLN A 324 -3.06 -29.88 -0.54
CA GLN A 324 -2.69 -29.56 0.83
C GLN A 324 -3.02 -28.11 1.17
N LEU A 325 -2.65 -27.16 0.32
CA LEU A 325 -2.96 -25.73 0.50
C LEU A 325 -4.47 -25.45 0.43
N GLY A 326 -5.22 -26.18 -0.41
CA GLY A 326 -6.67 -26.14 -0.44
C GLY A 326 -7.30 -26.60 0.87
N SER A 327 -6.82 -27.71 1.42
CA SER A 327 -7.25 -28.25 2.71
C SER A 327 -6.90 -27.28 3.86
N LEU A 328 -5.68 -26.73 3.87
CA LEU A 328 -5.22 -25.75 4.83
C LEU A 328 -6.16 -24.52 4.85
N ARG A 329 -6.46 -23.94 3.67
CA ARG A 329 -7.37 -22.79 3.59
C ARG A 329 -8.76 -23.13 4.10
N SER A 330 -9.26 -24.34 3.81
CA SER A 330 -10.58 -24.78 4.28
C SER A 330 -10.63 -24.93 5.79
N VAL A 331 -9.58 -25.51 6.40
CA VAL A 331 -9.47 -25.66 7.87
C VAL A 331 -9.36 -24.30 8.55
N ALA A 332 -8.47 -23.44 8.08
CA ALA A 332 -8.30 -22.09 8.63
C ALA A 332 -9.59 -21.26 8.54
N ARG A 333 -10.27 -21.32 7.38
CA ARG A 333 -11.54 -20.61 7.18
C ARG A 333 -12.65 -21.16 8.08
N ALA A 334 -12.73 -22.48 8.26
CA ALA A 334 -13.72 -23.10 9.16
C ALA A 334 -13.49 -22.70 10.63
N ALA A 335 -12.23 -22.62 11.07
CA ALA A 335 -11.89 -22.14 12.41
C ALA A 335 -12.32 -20.68 12.60
N LEU A 336 -12.02 -19.80 11.64
CA LEU A 336 -12.45 -18.40 11.66
C LEU A 336 -13.98 -18.26 11.63
N ALA A 337 -14.68 -19.09 10.86
CA ALA A 337 -16.15 -19.07 10.79
C ALA A 337 -16.81 -19.56 12.11
N ALA A 338 -16.13 -20.43 12.86
CA ALA A 338 -16.60 -20.85 14.17
C ALA A 338 -16.46 -19.74 15.24
N ASP A 339 -15.38 -18.96 15.14
CA ASP A 339 -15.10 -17.88 16.08
C ASP A 339 -15.87 -16.59 15.70
N GLU A 340 -15.86 -16.21 14.40
CA GLU A 340 -16.41 -14.95 13.88
C GLU A 340 -17.27 -15.17 12.63
N PRO A 341 -18.44 -15.81 12.74
CA PRO A 341 -19.28 -16.16 11.60
C PRO A 341 -19.77 -14.93 10.81
N ALA A 342 -20.06 -13.82 11.49
CA ALA A 342 -20.51 -12.59 10.82
C ALA A 342 -19.40 -11.96 9.96
N ALA A 343 -18.15 -12.08 10.36
CA ALA A 343 -17.03 -11.58 9.59
C ALA A 343 -16.76 -12.43 8.34
N ILE A 344 -16.93 -13.74 8.44
CA ILE A 344 -16.83 -14.64 7.28
C ILE A 344 -18.00 -14.40 6.32
N GLU A 345 -19.23 -14.20 6.81
CA GLU A 345 -20.37 -13.80 5.98
C GLU A 345 -20.11 -12.47 5.27
N PHE A 346 -19.49 -11.51 5.94
CA PHE A 346 -19.08 -10.24 5.31
C PHE A 346 -18.11 -10.46 4.15
N VAL A 347 -17.03 -11.24 4.37
CA VAL A 347 -16.05 -11.52 3.31
C VAL A 347 -16.70 -12.23 2.13
N ASP A 348 -17.55 -13.23 2.37
CA ASP A 348 -18.28 -13.96 1.32
C ASP A 348 -19.23 -13.03 0.54
N SER A 349 -19.96 -12.18 1.25
CA SER A 349 -20.89 -11.21 0.66
C SER A 349 -20.16 -10.14 -0.16
N PHE A 350 -19.00 -9.69 0.30
CA PHE A 350 -18.13 -8.77 -0.40
C PHE A 350 -17.56 -9.41 -1.67
N ASP A 351 -16.99 -10.60 -1.56
CA ASP A 351 -16.37 -11.33 -2.67
C ASP A 351 -17.39 -11.71 -3.76
N ALA A 352 -18.63 -11.99 -3.39
CA ALA A 352 -19.71 -12.26 -4.33
C ALA A 352 -20.16 -11.02 -5.12
N ALA A 353 -20.02 -9.82 -4.53
CA ALA A 353 -20.48 -8.56 -5.13
C ALA A 353 -19.41 -7.84 -5.95
N VAL A 354 -18.12 -8.03 -5.62
CA VAL A 354 -17.02 -7.28 -6.22
C VAL A 354 -16.43 -8.05 -7.42
N PRO A 355 -16.33 -7.43 -8.61
CA PRO A 355 -15.74 -8.06 -9.78
C PRO A 355 -14.29 -8.48 -9.55
N GLY A 356 -13.86 -9.61 -10.12
CA GLY A 356 -12.52 -10.15 -9.94
C GLY A 356 -11.38 -9.27 -10.49
N ASP A 357 -11.71 -8.29 -11.35
CA ASP A 357 -10.77 -7.28 -11.87
C ASP A 357 -10.83 -5.95 -11.12
N ALA A 358 -11.61 -5.84 -10.04
CA ALA A 358 -11.67 -4.65 -9.24
C ALA A 358 -10.36 -4.40 -8.47
N VAL A 359 -10.09 -3.13 -8.19
CA VAL A 359 -9.09 -2.69 -7.22
C VAL A 359 -9.78 -2.45 -5.90
N VAL A 360 -9.44 -3.24 -4.89
CA VAL A 360 -9.96 -3.12 -3.54
C VAL A 360 -9.01 -2.25 -2.72
N VAL A 361 -9.56 -1.22 -2.11
CA VAL A 361 -8.83 -0.35 -1.17
C VAL A 361 -9.45 -0.53 0.21
N ALA A 362 -8.68 -1.04 1.15
CA ALA A 362 -9.11 -1.22 2.52
C ALA A 362 -8.44 -0.19 3.44
N ASP A 363 -9.23 0.52 4.23
CA ASP A 363 -8.71 1.42 5.26
C ASP A 363 -8.32 0.65 6.53
N MET A 364 -7.68 1.31 7.48
CA MET A 364 -7.31 0.78 8.79
C MET A 364 -8.57 0.67 9.68
N CYS A 365 -9.38 -0.33 9.41
CA CYS A 365 -10.62 -0.62 10.12
C CYS A 365 -10.88 -2.13 10.16
N ILE A 366 -11.70 -2.60 11.08
CA ILE A 366 -11.93 -4.04 11.27
C ILE A 366 -12.38 -4.74 9.97
N PRO A 367 -13.36 -4.22 9.19
CA PRO A 367 -13.69 -4.80 7.89
C PRO A 367 -12.50 -4.82 6.91
N GLY A 368 -11.69 -3.76 6.92
CA GLY A 368 -10.46 -3.69 6.12
C GLY A 368 -9.44 -4.76 6.50
N TYR A 369 -9.31 -5.10 7.78
CA TYR A 369 -8.44 -6.18 8.27
C TYR A 369 -8.87 -7.55 7.73
N TRP A 370 -10.17 -7.82 7.75
CA TRP A 370 -10.73 -9.07 7.22
C TRP A 370 -10.48 -9.20 5.72
N LEU A 371 -10.69 -8.12 4.95
CA LEU A 371 -10.42 -8.12 3.51
C LEU A 371 -8.94 -8.26 3.20
N ALA A 372 -8.07 -7.52 3.91
CA ALA A 372 -6.62 -7.64 3.73
C ALA A 372 -6.11 -9.06 4.01
N ALA A 373 -6.74 -9.78 4.95
CA ALA A 373 -6.38 -11.15 5.29
C ALA A 373 -6.94 -12.19 4.31
N LEU A 374 -8.22 -12.10 3.94
CA LEU A 374 -8.96 -13.22 3.33
C LEU A 374 -9.46 -12.96 1.91
N HIS A 375 -9.65 -11.70 1.48
CA HIS A 375 -10.13 -11.39 0.12
C HIS A 375 -9.21 -12.02 -0.94
N PRO A 376 -9.72 -12.82 -1.90
CA PRO A 376 -8.90 -13.45 -2.94
C PRO A 376 -8.45 -12.41 -3.97
N VAL A 377 -7.15 -12.12 -4.01
CA VAL A 377 -6.59 -11.16 -4.97
C VAL A 377 -6.17 -11.90 -6.24
N SER A 378 -6.84 -11.60 -7.35
CA SER A 378 -6.71 -12.33 -8.62
C SER A 378 -5.42 -11.99 -9.39
N ALA A 379 -4.88 -10.79 -9.20
CA ALA A 379 -3.73 -10.27 -9.95
C ALA A 379 -2.95 -9.23 -9.14
N PRO A 380 -1.70 -8.93 -9.52
CA PRO A 380 -0.90 -7.88 -8.88
C PRO A 380 -1.59 -6.52 -8.89
N ARG A 381 -1.38 -5.73 -7.81
CA ARG A 381 -1.86 -4.35 -7.67
C ARG A 381 -3.38 -4.19 -7.61
N ARG A 382 -4.10 -5.25 -7.20
CA ARG A 382 -5.56 -5.24 -7.02
C ARG A 382 -6.01 -5.05 -5.57
N LEU A 383 -5.08 -5.00 -4.62
CA LEU A 383 -5.35 -4.71 -3.22
C LEU A 383 -4.41 -3.61 -2.73
N ALA A 384 -4.96 -2.59 -2.07
CA ALA A 384 -4.21 -1.58 -1.34
C ALA A 384 -4.68 -1.54 0.13
N TYR A 385 -3.71 -1.54 1.04
CA TYR A 385 -3.94 -1.57 2.48
C TYR A 385 -2.78 -0.82 3.18
N PRO A 386 -3.05 0.00 4.24
CA PRO A 386 -2.04 0.85 4.88
C PRO A 386 -1.18 0.08 5.89
N MET A 387 -0.37 -0.87 5.43
CA MET A 387 0.53 -1.64 6.30
C MET A 387 1.77 -0.89 6.76
N GLY A 388 2.05 0.28 6.20
CA GLY A 388 3.25 1.05 6.53
C GLY A 388 3.19 1.64 7.93
N TRP A 389 2.45 2.70 8.07
CA TRP A 389 2.22 3.38 9.35
C TRP A 389 0.87 3.07 9.98
N GLY A 390 -0.02 2.40 9.26
CA GLY A 390 -1.34 2.08 9.76
C GLY A 390 -2.23 3.32 9.92
N THR A 391 -2.16 4.24 8.99
CA THR A 391 -2.86 5.53 9.08
C THR A 391 -4.36 5.40 8.84
N LEU A 392 -5.17 5.98 9.74
CA LEU A 392 -6.61 6.13 9.52
C LEU A 392 -6.90 7.23 8.50
N GLY A 393 -8.02 7.08 7.77
CA GLY A 393 -8.41 8.04 6.74
C GLY A 393 -7.58 7.96 5.47
N TYR A 394 -6.86 6.88 5.30
CA TYR A 394 -6.06 6.52 4.15
C TYR A 394 -6.91 6.06 2.96
N GLY A 395 -7.90 5.19 3.22
CA GLY A 395 -8.57 4.40 2.19
C GLY A 395 -9.28 5.25 1.14
N PHE A 396 -10.17 6.15 1.55
CA PHE A 396 -10.95 6.96 0.62
C PHE A 396 -10.08 7.90 -0.24
N PRO A 397 -9.14 8.68 0.31
CA PRO A 397 -8.18 9.45 -0.47
C PRO A 397 -7.38 8.62 -1.46
N LEU A 398 -6.88 7.47 -1.05
CA LEU A 398 -6.10 6.58 -1.91
C LEU A 398 -6.93 6.03 -3.06
N ALA A 399 -8.21 5.68 -2.80
CA ALA A 399 -9.14 5.17 -3.82
C ALA A 399 -9.35 6.18 -4.96
N ILE A 400 -9.29 7.49 -4.68
CA ILE A 400 -9.33 8.55 -5.71
C ILE A 400 -8.22 8.34 -6.74
N GLY A 401 -7.00 8.14 -6.28
CA GLY A 401 -5.85 7.90 -7.16
C GLY A 401 -5.92 6.57 -7.88
N SER A 402 -6.37 5.52 -7.18
CA SER A 402 -6.55 4.19 -7.76
C SER A 402 -7.60 4.19 -8.88
N ALA A 403 -8.69 4.93 -8.73
CA ALA A 403 -9.74 5.07 -9.76
C ALA A 403 -9.20 5.79 -11.00
N LEU A 404 -8.40 6.83 -10.80
CA LEU A 404 -7.79 7.58 -11.91
C LEU A 404 -6.66 6.82 -12.63
N ALA A 405 -6.18 5.73 -12.05
CA ALA A 405 -5.26 4.82 -12.72
C ALA A 405 -5.94 3.97 -13.83
N GLY A 406 -7.27 3.86 -13.83
CA GLY A 406 -8.03 3.20 -14.89
C GLY A 406 -7.76 1.70 -15.01
N ARG A 407 -7.51 1.02 -13.89
CA ARG A 407 -7.17 -0.43 -13.89
C ARG A 407 -8.37 -1.35 -13.68
N GLY A 408 -9.57 -0.83 -13.56
CA GLY A 408 -10.82 -1.55 -13.31
C GLY A 408 -11.70 -0.79 -12.32
N PRO A 409 -12.86 -1.33 -11.94
CA PRO A 409 -13.69 -0.77 -10.89
C PRO A 409 -12.90 -0.61 -9.58
N VAL A 410 -13.19 0.45 -8.81
CA VAL A 410 -12.55 0.65 -7.50
C VAL A 410 -13.59 0.57 -6.41
N VAL A 411 -13.34 -0.30 -5.43
CA VAL A 411 -14.16 -0.43 -4.23
C VAL A 411 -13.29 -0.11 -3.02
N CYS A 412 -13.69 0.92 -2.28
CA CYS A 412 -13.02 1.35 -1.06
C CYS A 412 -13.86 0.96 0.16
N VAL A 413 -13.26 0.36 1.18
CA VAL A 413 -13.92 0.03 2.44
C VAL A 413 -13.26 0.80 3.58
N CYS A 414 -14.04 1.65 4.25
CA CYS A 414 -13.63 2.46 5.39
C CYS A 414 -14.52 2.17 6.60
N GLY A 415 -13.99 2.32 7.80
CA GLY A 415 -14.81 2.52 9.01
C GLY A 415 -15.29 3.98 9.09
N ASP A 416 -16.36 4.19 9.84
CA ASP A 416 -16.94 5.51 10.09
C ASP A 416 -15.92 6.52 10.67
N GLY A 417 -15.17 6.12 11.68
CA GLY A 417 -14.13 6.95 12.29
C GLY A 417 -13.01 7.30 11.31
N GLY A 418 -12.53 6.34 10.50
CA GLY A 418 -11.51 6.58 9.47
C GLY A 418 -12.00 7.48 8.35
N PHE A 419 -13.23 7.27 7.88
CA PHE A 419 -13.83 8.09 6.83
C PHE A 419 -13.95 9.57 7.23
N LEU A 420 -14.24 9.87 8.49
CA LEU A 420 -14.38 11.25 8.97
C LEU A 420 -13.08 12.08 8.82
N TYR A 421 -11.91 11.47 8.74
CA TYR A 421 -10.65 12.18 8.45
C TYR A 421 -10.62 12.79 7.05
N ALA A 422 -11.38 12.24 6.11
CA ALA A 422 -11.33 12.63 4.71
C ALA A 422 -12.74 12.83 4.08
N CYS A 423 -13.78 12.96 4.88
CA CYS A 423 -15.17 13.10 4.40
C CYS A 423 -15.37 14.30 3.45
N GLY A 424 -14.56 15.36 3.57
CA GLY A 424 -14.57 16.50 2.67
C GLY A 424 -14.23 16.15 1.22
N GLU A 425 -13.58 15.03 0.97
CA GLU A 425 -13.24 14.56 -0.38
C GLU A 425 -14.43 14.02 -1.17
N LEU A 426 -15.62 13.89 -0.53
CA LEU A 426 -16.88 13.72 -1.26
C LEU A 426 -17.08 14.84 -2.28
N ALA A 427 -16.67 16.07 -1.94
CA ALA A 427 -16.67 17.20 -2.89
C ALA A 427 -15.72 16.97 -4.08
N THR A 428 -14.55 16.35 -3.83
CA THR A 428 -13.57 16.04 -4.89
C THR A 428 -14.14 15.00 -5.85
N VAL A 429 -14.63 13.86 -5.35
CA VAL A 429 -15.14 12.79 -6.22
C VAL A 429 -16.38 13.21 -6.98
N ALA A 430 -17.25 14.05 -6.38
CA ALA A 430 -18.41 14.61 -7.03
C ALA A 430 -18.03 15.60 -8.16
N GLN A 431 -17.15 16.57 -7.86
CA GLN A 431 -16.69 17.57 -8.82
C GLN A 431 -15.96 16.93 -10.01
N GLU A 432 -15.04 16.01 -9.74
CA GLU A 432 -14.21 15.35 -10.74
C GLU A 432 -14.90 14.15 -11.40
N ARG A 433 -16.11 13.77 -10.93
CA ARG A 433 -16.87 12.60 -11.40
C ARG A 433 -16.04 11.33 -11.40
N ILE A 434 -15.33 11.06 -10.30
CA ILE A 434 -14.42 9.93 -10.19
C ILE A 434 -15.23 8.67 -9.90
N PRO A 435 -15.27 7.68 -10.81
CA PRO A 435 -16.04 6.47 -10.61
C PRO A 435 -15.36 5.57 -9.58
N LEU A 436 -15.92 5.51 -8.39
CA LEU A 436 -15.54 4.58 -7.33
C LEU A 436 -16.73 4.30 -6.42
N THR A 437 -16.74 3.13 -5.81
CA THR A 437 -17.71 2.76 -4.78
C THR A 437 -17.04 2.86 -3.41
N LEU A 438 -17.55 3.73 -2.55
CA LEU A 438 -17.14 3.85 -1.16
C LEU A 438 -18.13 3.09 -0.28
N VAL A 439 -17.63 2.11 0.45
CA VAL A 439 -18.35 1.40 1.52
C VAL A 439 -17.92 1.99 2.86
N ILE A 440 -18.86 2.51 3.63
CA ILE A 440 -18.63 2.97 4.99
C ILE A 440 -19.30 1.98 5.94
N VAL A 441 -18.50 1.30 6.75
CA VAL A 441 -19.02 0.44 7.82
C VAL A 441 -19.12 1.28 9.08
N ASP A 442 -20.35 1.53 9.49
CA ASP A 442 -20.70 2.37 10.64
C ASP A 442 -20.97 1.48 11.86
N ASP A 443 -19.99 1.44 12.76
CA ASP A 443 -20.06 0.75 14.07
C ASP A 443 -20.15 1.74 15.24
N GLY A 444 -20.28 3.04 14.98
CA GLY A 444 -20.40 4.10 15.95
C GLY A 444 -19.10 4.52 16.60
N GLY A 445 -17.93 4.31 15.94
CA GLY A 445 -16.66 4.80 16.47
C GLY A 445 -15.39 4.08 16.06
N TYR A 446 -14.42 4.08 16.96
CA TYR A 446 -13.14 3.39 16.74
C TYR A 446 -13.21 1.94 17.25
N GLY A 447 -13.84 1.05 16.45
CA GLY A 447 -14.15 -0.33 16.82
C GLY A 447 -12.94 -1.12 17.32
N MET A 448 -11.77 -1.00 16.67
CA MET A 448 -10.55 -1.68 17.12
C MET A 448 -10.09 -1.24 18.51
N LEU A 449 -10.12 0.07 18.79
CA LEU A 449 -9.74 0.60 20.09
C LEU A 449 -10.75 0.19 21.18
N ARG A 450 -12.05 0.19 20.84
CA ARG A 450 -13.12 -0.32 21.70
C ARG A 450 -12.91 -1.80 22.02
N PHE A 451 -12.55 -2.59 21.03
CA PHE A 451 -12.20 -4.01 21.23
C PHE A 451 -11.00 -4.16 22.16
N ASP A 452 -9.93 -3.40 21.95
CA ASP A 452 -8.72 -3.45 22.77
C ASP A 452 -8.99 -3.09 24.23
N GLN A 453 -9.77 -2.04 24.50
CA GLN A 453 -10.16 -1.64 25.85
C GLN A 453 -10.94 -2.77 26.54
N ARG A 454 -11.94 -3.34 25.87
CA ARG A 454 -12.71 -4.48 26.40
C ARG A 454 -11.82 -5.70 26.68
N HIS A 455 -10.90 -6.00 25.78
CA HIS A 455 -9.99 -7.15 25.90
C HIS A 455 -8.98 -6.98 27.05
N SER A 456 -8.57 -5.73 27.31
CA SER A 456 -7.70 -5.39 28.45
C SER A 456 -8.45 -5.33 29.79
N GLY A 457 -9.79 -5.38 29.77
CA GLY A 457 -10.63 -5.21 30.97
C GLY A 457 -10.82 -3.75 31.39
N ASP A 458 -10.46 -2.81 30.52
CA ASP A 458 -10.63 -1.38 30.75
C ASP A 458 -12.07 -0.93 30.45
N PRO A 459 -12.57 0.13 31.10
CA PRO A 459 -13.82 0.76 30.68
C PRO A 459 -13.65 1.39 29.29
N THR A 460 -14.72 1.34 28.49
CA THR A 460 -14.75 2.02 27.18
C THR A 460 -14.80 3.53 27.37
N PHE A 461 -13.82 4.27 26.80
CA PHE A 461 -13.78 5.73 26.86
C PHE A 461 -13.08 6.34 25.62
N GLY A 462 -13.61 7.46 25.11
CA GLY A 462 -13.00 8.24 24.03
C GLY A 462 -12.99 7.56 22.67
N VAL A 463 -13.72 6.47 22.49
CA VAL A 463 -13.73 5.66 21.27
C VAL A 463 -15.10 5.58 20.60
N ASP A 464 -16.16 5.91 21.31
CA ASP A 464 -17.52 6.03 20.78
C ASP A 464 -17.70 7.41 20.15
N LEU A 465 -18.22 7.46 18.93
CA LEU A 465 -18.43 8.69 18.18
C LEU A 465 -19.92 8.94 17.96
N LEU A 466 -20.30 10.21 17.94
CA LEU A 466 -21.58 10.61 17.37
C LEU A 466 -21.40 10.67 15.85
N THR A 467 -21.76 9.60 15.16
CA THR A 467 -21.65 9.52 13.70
C THR A 467 -22.80 10.29 13.04
N PRO A 468 -22.54 11.04 11.95
CA PRO A 468 -23.60 11.68 11.16
C PRO A 468 -24.34 10.65 10.31
N ASP A 469 -25.46 11.04 9.71
CA ASP A 469 -26.04 10.29 8.61
C ASP A 469 -25.13 10.40 7.37
N PHE A 470 -24.27 9.41 7.16
CA PHE A 470 -23.30 9.40 6.08
C PHE A 470 -23.95 9.34 4.70
N ALA A 471 -25.13 8.69 4.56
CA ALA A 471 -25.85 8.66 3.30
C ALA A 471 -26.43 10.04 2.97
N ALA A 472 -27.03 10.73 3.94
CA ALA A 472 -27.48 12.10 3.76
C ALA A 472 -26.30 13.05 3.48
N MET A 473 -25.16 12.86 4.14
CA MET A 473 -23.95 13.61 3.87
C MET A 473 -23.51 13.43 2.41
N ALA A 474 -23.38 12.21 1.91
CA ALA A 474 -23.02 11.93 0.52
C ALA A 474 -24.02 12.53 -0.47
N ALA A 475 -25.32 12.39 -0.19
CA ALA A 475 -26.38 12.96 -1.01
C ALA A 475 -26.31 14.51 -1.08
N SER A 476 -25.86 15.18 -0.02
CA SER A 476 -25.66 16.65 -0.01
C SER A 476 -24.57 17.12 -0.99
N PHE A 477 -23.62 16.26 -1.35
CA PHE A 477 -22.62 16.49 -2.40
C PHE A 477 -23.09 16.01 -3.79
N GLY A 478 -24.33 15.49 -3.90
CA GLY A 478 -24.85 14.93 -5.16
C GLY A 478 -24.31 13.53 -5.48
N VAL A 479 -23.72 12.84 -4.51
CA VAL A 479 -23.24 11.46 -4.64
C VAL A 479 -24.38 10.51 -4.29
N LYS A 480 -24.65 9.54 -5.18
CA LYS A 480 -25.66 8.50 -4.93
C LYS A 480 -25.25 7.68 -3.71
N SER A 481 -26.20 7.49 -2.79
CA SER A 481 -25.95 6.78 -1.54
C SER A 481 -27.14 5.96 -1.09
N ASP A 482 -26.85 4.83 -0.46
CA ASP A 482 -27.84 3.95 0.19
C ASP A 482 -27.31 3.53 1.58
N THR A 483 -28.22 3.13 2.47
CA THR A 483 -27.89 2.55 3.77
C THR A 483 -28.51 1.16 3.89
N VAL A 484 -27.74 0.21 4.41
CA VAL A 484 -28.19 -1.15 4.72
C VAL A 484 -27.83 -1.52 6.16
N ASP A 485 -28.60 -2.43 6.75
CA ASP A 485 -28.29 -2.99 8.06
C ASP A 485 -27.63 -4.36 7.88
N GLY A 486 -26.45 -4.54 8.48
CA GLY A 486 -25.64 -5.76 8.40
C GLY A 486 -24.74 -5.82 7.16
N LEU A 487 -23.98 -6.92 7.06
CA LEU A 487 -22.94 -7.17 6.06
C LEU A 487 -23.17 -8.48 5.27
N GLY A 488 -24.37 -9.05 5.35
CA GLY A 488 -24.76 -10.29 4.66
C GLY A 488 -25.38 -10.05 3.27
N PRO A 489 -26.37 -10.87 2.86
CA PRO A 489 -26.91 -10.88 1.49
C PRO A 489 -27.46 -9.53 1.02
N VAL A 490 -28.15 -8.78 1.88
CA VAL A 490 -28.71 -7.45 1.55
C VAL A 490 -27.56 -6.47 1.23
N PHE A 491 -26.46 -6.54 1.97
CA PHE A 491 -25.25 -5.77 1.68
C PHE A 491 -24.65 -6.18 0.32
N SER A 492 -24.53 -7.47 0.05
CA SER A 492 -23.99 -7.99 -1.22
C SER A 492 -24.79 -7.49 -2.42
N GLU A 493 -26.13 -7.58 -2.37
CA GLU A 493 -27.01 -7.07 -3.42
C GLU A 493 -26.87 -5.55 -3.62
N ALA A 494 -26.80 -4.80 -2.54
CA ALA A 494 -26.62 -3.34 -2.60
C ALA A 494 -25.26 -3.00 -3.20
N LEU A 495 -24.18 -3.65 -2.73
CA LEU A 495 -22.82 -3.44 -3.24
C LEU A 495 -22.72 -3.75 -4.73
N THR A 496 -23.31 -4.86 -5.20
CA THR A 496 -23.37 -5.21 -6.62
C THR A 496 -24.01 -4.10 -7.46
N ARG A 497 -25.12 -3.51 -6.97
CA ARG A 497 -25.77 -2.38 -7.67
C ARG A 497 -24.90 -1.12 -7.70
N HIS A 498 -24.16 -0.84 -6.61
CA HIS A 498 -23.29 0.33 -6.52
C HIS A 498 -22.06 0.21 -7.42
N VAL A 499 -21.42 -0.95 -7.44
CA VAL A 499 -20.22 -1.20 -8.27
C VAL A 499 -20.52 -1.13 -9.78
N ALA A 500 -21.75 -1.42 -10.18
CA ALA A 500 -22.17 -1.33 -11.58
C ALA A 500 -22.36 0.12 -12.10
N ILE A 501 -22.28 1.13 -11.21
CA ILE A 501 -22.51 2.53 -11.56
C ILE A 501 -21.19 3.20 -11.93
N ASP A 502 -21.09 3.72 -13.16
CA ASP A 502 -19.93 4.50 -13.63
C ASP A 502 -19.97 5.95 -13.11
N ALA A 503 -19.99 6.10 -11.80
CA ALA A 503 -20.00 7.37 -11.07
C ALA A 503 -19.60 7.12 -9.61
N PRO A 504 -19.24 8.17 -8.82
CA PRO A 504 -19.02 8.01 -7.40
C PRO A 504 -20.29 7.57 -6.69
N THR A 505 -20.18 6.55 -5.83
CA THR A 505 -21.28 6.05 -5.01
C THR A 505 -20.84 5.78 -3.58
N VAL A 506 -21.77 5.87 -2.62
CA VAL A 506 -21.56 5.57 -1.21
C VAL A 506 -22.59 4.54 -0.73
N LEU A 507 -22.10 3.44 -0.18
CA LEU A 507 -22.92 2.45 0.52
C LEU A 507 -22.55 2.46 2.00
N VAL A 508 -23.50 2.81 2.85
CA VAL A 508 -23.35 2.76 4.30
C VAL A 508 -23.88 1.43 4.81
N ALA A 509 -23.06 0.69 5.55
CA ALA A 509 -23.47 -0.55 6.19
C ALA A 509 -23.39 -0.39 7.71
N ARG A 510 -24.53 -0.45 8.41
CA ARG A 510 -24.57 -0.42 9.87
C ARG A 510 -24.29 -1.80 10.42
N ALA A 511 -23.09 -1.99 10.93
CA ALA A 511 -22.65 -3.27 11.47
C ALA A 511 -21.39 -3.12 12.32
N ALA A 512 -21.23 -4.00 13.29
CA ALA A 512 -20.02 -4.16 14.07
C ALA A 512 -19.46 -5.56 13.88
N LEU A 513 -18.15 -5.66 13.76
CA LEU A 513 -17.38 -6.91 13.69
C LEU A 513 -16.29 -6.88 14.74
N ASP A 514 -15.87 -8.04 15.22
CA ASP A 514 -14.62 -8.18 15.97
C ASP A 514 -13.43 -8.39 15.01
N PRO A 515 -12.20 -7.99 15.41
CA PRO A 515 -11.05 -8.05 14.52
C PRO A 515 -10.56 -9.49 14.29
N PRO A 516 -9.99 -9.79 13.10
CA PRO A 516 -9.37 -11.09 12.87
C PRO A 516 -8.11 -11.28 13.72
N PRO A 517 -7.69 -12.51 14.00
CA PRO A 517 -6.46 -12.80 14.74
C PRO A 517 -5.18 -12.35 14.01
N THR A 518 -5.30 -11.77 12.84
CA THR A 518 -4.20 -11.31 11.98
C THR A 518 -3.83 -9.84 12.18
N THR A 519 -4.55 -9.10 13.03
CA THR A 519 -4.37 -7.63 13.16
C THR A 519 -3.24 -7.22 14.08
N SER A 520 -2.79 -8.11 14.98
CA SER A 520 -1.77 -7.77 15.96
C SER A 520 -0.93 -8.98 16.34
N PRO A 521 0.39 -8.82 16.53
CA PRO A 521 1.27 -9.88 17.00
C PRO A 521 0.85 -10.50 18.35
N ARG A 522 0.17 -9.75 19.21
CA ARG A 522 -0.34 -10.25 20.51
C ARG A 522 -1.39 -11.37 20.38
N TRP A 523 -2.01 -11.55 19.22
CA TRP A 523 -2.97 -12.61 18.94
C TRP A 523 -2.30 -13.93 18.55
N TYR A 524 -1.00 -13.90 18.22
CA TYR A 524 -0.27 -15.11 17.93
C TYR A 524 -0.02 -15.91 19.22
N ARG A 525 -0.67 -17.04 19.33
CA ARG A 525 -0.38 -18.04 20.38
C ARG A 525 0.27 -19.23 19.70
N ARG A 526 1.55 -19.49 19.99
CA ARG A 526 2.15 -20.77 19.65
C ARG A 526 1.24 -21.86 20.24
N ARG A 527 0.77 -22.79 19.42
CA ARG A 527 0.18 -24.03 19.93
C ARG A 527 1.33 -24.78 20.60
N THR A 528 1.33 -24.81 21.93
CA THR A 528 2.21 -25.64 22.76
C THR A 528 1.77 -27.08 22.67
#